data_c4766549e4727f68738e3d3c9bd33ce4
#
_entry.id   c4766549e4727f68738e3d3c9bd33ce4
#
_cell.length_a   1.000
_cell.length_b   1.000
_cell.length_c   1.000
_cell.angle_alpha   90.00
_cell.angle_beta   90.00
_cell.angle_gamma   90.00
#
_symmetry.space_group_name_H-M   'P 1'
#
loop_
_entity.id
_entity.type
_entity.pdbx_description
1 polymer ?
#
loop_
_entity_poly.entity_id
_entity_poly.type
_entity_poly.pdbx_seq_one_letter_code
_entity_poly.pdbx_strand_id
1 'polypeptide(L)'
;MAWTKSSDQDLTADKRGWKKHRLRSYTRHDERRILAIHKLLDNNPHVYFSGASAILQQYQHEYPRGKELTLRFIGRTLAKHGLSTKPKVRVKGASRYLHYPAILINNLGQSVLELDFIGKKFIDNRTEPVNFIGFSLTKPRKLKYFQRVESETAAEAIAHCKGFFWQFEKPEVVKVDNGFAFAGAGPQARTLNAFALFLLKNKIIPVFTAPRKPWNQASIEGANSIFSRKFWHRERYTSLEMIDQRLSWFNKSYQDYLGYTAPSRNPRRKKAFAPEVYFIRKVYQDDHTKKAFVEILKKSITLPKAYLGMFVLAQWNIKRNRLRIFYENDMKAFIVKERKFKLNEKTKTKVA
;
A
#
# COMPACT_ATOMS: atom_id res chain seq x y z
N MET A 1 31.53 -20.61 -15.62
CA MET A 1 32.51 -21.31 -16.46
C MET A 1 33.01 -22.62 -15.82
N ALA A 2 32.11 -23.45 -15.33
CA ALA A 2 32.47 -24.79 -14.81
C ALA A 2 31.92 -25.93 -15.68
N TRP A 3 31.40 -25.61 -16.86
CA TRP A 3 30.71 -26.57 -17.76
C TRP A 3 31.61 -27.23 -18.83
N THR A 4 32.83 -26.76 -18.95
CA THR A 4 33.71 -27.19 -20.07
C THR A 4 34.85 -28.14 -19.67
N LYS A 5 34.84 -28.70 -18.46
CA LYS A 5 35.97 -29.52 -17.96
C LYS A 5 35.71 -31.00 -17.71
N SER A 6 34.57 -31.55 -18.13
CA SER A 6 34.43 -33.02 -18.15
C SER A 6 33.90 -33.47 -19.49
N SER A 7 34.81 -34.08 -20.29
CA SER A 7 34.55 -34.64 -21.60
C SER A 7 33.65 -35.89 -21.62
N ASP A 8 33.21 -36.37 -20.46
CA ASP A 8 32.40 -37.59 -20.31
C ASP A 8 31.06 -37.41 -19.65
N GLN A 9 30.54 -36.18 -19.61
CA GLN A 9 29.17 -35.99 -19.14
C GLN A 9 28.20 -36.04 -20.32
N ASP A 10 27.38 -37.08 -20.35
CA ASP A 10 26.19 -37.13 -21.21
C ASP A 10 25.30 -35.91 -20.94
N LEU A 11 25.43 -34.90 -21.80
CA LEU A 11 24.71 -33.65 -21.73
C LEU A 11 23.20 -33.81 -22.03
N THR A 12 22.81 -35.01 -22.55
CA THR A 12 21.41 -35.35 -22.83
C THR A 12 20.71 -35.92 -21.60
N ALA A 13 21.45 -36.41 -20.61
CA ALA A 13 20.88 -36.93 -19.38
C ALA A 13 20.35 -35.82 -18.52
N ASP A 14 19.02 -35.58 -18.50
CA ASP A 14 18.40 -34.64 -17.62
C ASP A 14 18.53 -35.10 -16.16
N LYS A 15 19.55 -34.57 -15.48
CA LYS A 15 19.79 -34.82 -14.04
C LYS A 15 18.82 -34.03 -13.14
N ARG A 16 17.95 -33.20 -13.74
CA ARG A 16 16.92 -32.46 -13.03
C ARG A 16 15.72 -33.35 -12.80
N GLY A 17 15.35 -33.54 -11.58
CA GLY A 17 14.19 -34.34 -11.22
C GLY A 17 14.40 -35.14 -9.95
N TRP A 18 13.40 -35.90 -9.63
CA TRP A 18 13.39 -36.72 -8.43
C TRP A 18 14.19 -38.02 -8.66
N LYS A 19 15.29 -38.18 -7.95
CA LYS A 19 16.12 -39.41 -8.06
C LYS A 19 15.27 -40.63 -7.71
N LYS A 20 15.39 -41.71 -8.52
CA LYS A 20 14.83 -43.03 -8.19
C LYS A 20 15.20 -43.39 -6.76
N HIS A 21 14.25 -43.93 -6.00
CA HIS A 21 14.38 -44.31 -4.57
C HIS A 21 14.49 -43.20 -3.55
N ARG A 22 14.38 -41.94 -3.93
CA ARG A 22 14.27 -40.85 -2.94
C ARG A 22 12.83 -40.71 -2.46
N LEU A 23 12.59 -40.81 -1.15
CA LEU A 23 11.27 -40.61 -0.57
C LEU A 23 10.77 -39.20 -0.89
N ARG A 24 9.53 -39.09 -1.34
CA ARG A 24 8.89 -37.78 -1.56
C ARG A 24 8.78 -37.05 -0.24
N SER A 25 9.14 -35.77 -0.25
CA SER A 25 9.02 -34.92 0.94
C SER A 25 7.56 -34.78 1.40
N TYR A 26 6.59 -34.91 0.49
CA TYR A 26 5.15 -34.78 0.79
C TYR A 26 4.40 -35.98 0.23
N THR A 27 3.37 -36.41 0.98
CA THR A 27 2.56 -37.61 0.68
C THR A 27 1.19 -37.23 0.14
N ARG A 28 0.44 -38.25 -0.36
CA ARG A 28 -0.98 -38.06 -0.70
C ARG A 28 -1.83 -37.66 0.52
N HIS A 29 -1.40 -38.03 1.71
CA HIS A 29 -2.06 -37.64 2.95
C HIS A 29 -1.95 -36.13 3.20
N ASP A 30 -0.77 -35.55 2.97
CA ASP A 30 -0.55 -34.11 3.06
C ASP A 30 -1.40 -33.34 2.02
N GLU A 31 -1.53 -33.87 0.79
CA GLU A 31 -2.42 -33.30 -0.23
C GLU A 31 -3.89 -33.32 0.24
N ARG A 32 -4.37 -34.42 0.79
CA ARG A 32 -5.74 -34.52 1.31
C ARG A 32 -6.03 -33.52 2.43
N ARG A 33 -5.10 -33.34 3.36
CA ARG A 33 -5.21 -32.32 4.43
C ARG A 33 -5.32 -30.91 3.86
N ILE A 34 -4.49 -30.56 2.86
CA ILE A 34 -4.55 -29.26 2.19
C ILE A 34 -5.94 -29.04 1.57
N LEU A 35 -6.47 -30.05 0.88
CA LEU A 35 -7.79 -29.94 0.23
C LEU A 35 -8.94 -29.86 1.24
N ALA A 36 -8.85 -30.60 2.34
CA ALA A 36 -9.83 -30.52 3.44
C ALA A 36 -9.86 -29.13 4.06
N ILE A 37 -8.69 -28.57 4.39
CA ILE A 37 -8.57 -27.21 4.92
C ILE A 37 -9.07 -26.18 3.90
N HIS A 38 -8.72 -26.32 2.62
CA HIS A 38 -9.25 -25.43 1.58
C HIS A 38 -10.77 -25.42 1.58
N LYS A 39 -11.40 -26.61 1.57
CA LYS A 39 -12.86 -26.75 1.59
C LYS A 39 -13.48 -26.13 2.86
N LEU A 40 -12.86 -26.33 4.01
CA LEU A 40 -13.31 -25.75 5.27
C LEU A 40 -13.29 -24.22 5.23
N LEU A 41 -12.18 -23.62 4.74
CA LEU A 41 -12.04 -22.18 4.63
C LEU A 41 -12.99 -21.59 3.56
N ASP A 42 -13.16 -22.27 2.44
CA ASP A 42 -13.97 -21.78 1.32
C ASP A 42 -15.48 -21.85 1.62
N ASN A 43 -15.92 -22.86 2.38
CA ASN A 43 -17.31 -23.02 2.83
C ASN A 43 -17.68 -22.10 4.02
N ASN A 44 -16.71 -21.46 4.68
CA ASN A 44 -16.99 -20.59 5.80
C ASN A 44 -17.36 -19.18 5.31
N PRO A 45 -18.60 -18.69 5.55
CA PRO A 45 -19.06 -17.39 5.08
C PRO A 45 -18.29 -16.21 5.70
N HIS A 46 -17.63 -16.40 6.84
CA HIS A 46 -16.84 -15.38 7.53
C HIS A 46 -15.38 -15.34 7.04
N VAL A 47 -14.95 -16.31 6.23
CA VAL A 47 -13.57 -16.37 5.71
C VAL A 47 -13.53 -15.89 4.27
N TYR A 48 -12.65 -14.93 3.99
CA TYR A 48 -12.49 -14.33 2.66
C TYR A 48 -11.21 -14.79 1.94
N PHE A 49 -10.37 -15.55 2.63
CA PHE A 49 -9.07 -16.01 2.11
C PHE A 49 -8.92 -17.52 2.29
N SER A 50 -8.91 -18.25 1.18
CA SER A 50 -8.74 -19.71 1.12
C SER A 50 -7.49 -20.13 0.30
N GLY A 51 -6.56 -19.19 0.04
CA GLY A 51 -5.34 -19.45 -0.71
C GLY A 51 -4.23 -20.08 0.13
N ALA A 52 -3.08 -20.34 -0.51
CA ALA A 52 -1.97 -21.08 0.10
C ALA A 52 -1.50 -20.56 1.47
N SER A 53 -1.47 -19.25 1.68
CA SER A 53 -1.06 -18.66 2.98
C SER A 53 -2.07 -18.92 4.08
N ALA A 54 -3.38 -18.78 3.78
CA ALA A 54 -4.44 -19.07 4.76
C ALA A 54 -4.46 -20.55 5.12
N ILE A 55 -4.29 -21.44 4.12
CA ILE A 55 -4.21 -22.88 4.35
C ILE A 55 -3.01 -23.23 5.22
N LEU A 56 -1.85 -22.61 4.98
CA LEU A 56 -0.66 -22.85 5.80
C LEU A 56 -0.89 -22.43 7.26
N GLN A 57 -1.49 -21.27 7.50
CA GLN A 57 -1.81 -20.79 8.85
C GLN A 57 -2.79 -21.74 9.55
N GLN A 58 -3.87 -22.13 8.87
CA GLN A 58 -4.85 -23.07 9.41
C GLN A 58 -4.22 -24.46 9.67
N TYR A 59 -3.36 -24.94 8.75
CA TYR A 59 -2.66 -26.20 8.93
C TYR A 59 -1.74 -26.15 10.16
N GLN A 60 -0.97 -25.09 10.37
CA GLN A 60 -0.12 -24.93 11.53
C GLN A 60 -0.91 -24.87 12.85
N HIS A 61 -2.12 -24.30 12.82
CA HIS A 61 -3.01 -24.27 13.96
C HIS A 61 -3.59 -25.66 14.27
N GLU A 62 -4.06 -26.39 13.27
CA GLU A 62 -4.66 -27.72 13.44
C GLU A 62 -3.62 -28.84 13.72
N TYR A 63 -2.43 -28.69 13.15
CA TYR A 63 -1.37 -29.69 13.22
C TYR A 63 -0.05 -29.07 13.73
N PRO A 64 0.01 -28.57 14.99
CA PRO A 64 1.18 -27.86 15.51
C PRO A 64 2.43 -28.74 15.59
N ARG A 65 2.28 -30.06 15.69
CA ARG A 65 3.37 -31.06 15.61
C ARG A 65 3.44 -31.76 14.25
N GLY A 66 2.69 -31.28 13.28
CA GLY A 66 2.64 -31.82 11.94
C GLY A 66 3.91 -31.51 11.16
N LYS A 67 4.06 -32.16 10.00
CA LYS A 67 5.12 -31.88 9.07
C LYS A 67 5.04 -30.44 8.57
N GLU A 68 6.17 -29.77 8.49
CA GLU A 68 6.23 -28.42 7.89
C GLU A 68 5.86 -28.44 6.42
N LEU A 69 4.81 -27.69 6.05
CA LEU A 69 4.40 -27.51 4.66
C LEU A 69 4.96 -26.21 4.10
N THR A 70 5.37 -26.24 2.83
CA THR A 70 5.80 -25.03 2.13
C THR A 70 4.65 -24.42 1.34
N LEU A 71 4.61 -23.08 1.23
CA LEU A 71 3.64 -22.38 0.36
C LEU A 71 3.68 -22.87 -1.08
N ARG A 72 4.87 -23.27 -1.56
CA ARG A 72 5.06 -23.81 -2.91
C ARG A 72 4.36 -25.16 -3.10
N PHE A 73 4.42 -26.04 -2.11
CA PHE A 73 3.73 -27.33 -2.16
C PHE A 73 2.21 -27.13 -2.12
N ILE A 74 1.71 -26.33 -1.20
CA ILE A 74 0.29 -25.99 -1.10
C ILE A 74 -0.22 -25.36 -2.41
N GLY A 75 0.50 -24.38 -2.95
CA GLY A 75 0.13 -23.74 -4.22
C GLY A 75 0.09 -24.70 -5.42
N ARG A 76 1.04 -25.66 -5.49
CA ARG A 76 1.04 -26.72 -6.52
C ARG A 76 -0.13 -27.67 -6.36
N THR A 77 -0.47 -28.06 -5.12
CA THR A 77 -1.63 -28.91 -4.83
C THR A 77 -2.93 -28.22 -5.26
N LEU A 78 -3.12 -26.94 -4.91
CA LEU A 78 -4.29 -26.18 -5.35
C LEU A 78 -4.36 -26.08 -6.89
N ALA A 79 -3.25 -25.80 -7.55
CA ALA A 79 -3.20 -25.71 -9.01
C ALA A 79 -3.51 -27.05 -9.69
N LYS A 80 -2.99 -28.17 -9.15
CA LYS A 80 -3.25 -29.54 -9.63
C LYS A 80 -4.74 -29.88 -9.60
N HIS A 81 -5.47 -29.37 -8.59
CA HIS A 81 -6.90 -29.61 -8.41
C HIS A 81 -7.79 -28.48 -8.97
N GLY A 82 -7.24 -27.55 -9.78
CA GLY A 82 -8.01 -26.47 -10.40
C GLY A 82 -8.50 -25.40 -9.42
N LEU A 83 -8.02 -25.40 -8.17
CA LEU A 83 -8.46 -24.50 -7.09
C LEU A 83 -7.67 -23.19 -7.04
N SER A 84 -6.77 -22.96 -7.98
CA SER A 84 -6.05 -21.68 -8.10
C SER A 84 -6.07 -21.17 -9.53
N THR A 85 -6.27 -19.89 -9.70
CA THR A 85 -6.16 -19.23 -11.00
C THR A 85 -4.70 -18.88 -11.29
N LYS A 86 -4.26 -19.14 -12.53
CA LYS A 86 -2.92 -18.69 -12.98
C LYS A 86 -2.88 -17.16 -12.92
N PRO A 87 -1.85 -16.55 -12.31
CA PRO A 87 -1.70 -15.11 -12.32
C PRO A 87 -1.58 -14.62 -13.76
N LYS A 88 -2.31 -13.58 -14.14
CA LYS A 88 -2.12 -12.91 -15.43
C LYS A 88 -0.69 -12.39 -15.50
N VAL A 89 0.02 -12.73 -16.55
CA VAL A 89 1.35 -12.19 -16.82
C VAL A 89 1.21 -10.68 -17.01
N ARG A 90 1.78 -9.91 -16.10
CA ARG A 90 1.81 -8.44 -16.25
C ARG A 90 2.94 -8.08 -17.21
N VAL A 91 2.59 -7.42 -18.29
CA VAL A 91 3.58 -6.79 -19.17
C VAL A 91 4.33 -5.74 -18.33
N LYS A 92 5.64 -5.88 -18.23
CA LYS A 92 6.49 -4.91 -17.53
C LYS A 92 6.59 -3.65 -18.39
N GLY A 93 5.86 -2.61 -18.02
CA GLY A 93 5.87 -1.34 -18.74
C GLY A 93 7.11 -0.47 -18.45
N ALA A 94 7.18 0.67 -19.12
CA ALA A 94 8.28 1.65 -19.06
C ALA A 94 8.60 2.21 -17.66
N SER A 95 7.74 2.00 -16.66
CA SER A 95 7.95 2.44 -15.28
C SER A 95 9.22 1.87 -14.62
N ARG A 96 9.85 0.84 -15.19
CA ARG A 96 11.16 0.30 -14.76
C ARG A 96 12.28 1.33 -14.79
N TYR A 97 12.18 2.32 -15.65
CA TYR A 97 13.24 3.29 -15.89
C TYR A 97 13.03 4.60 -15.13
N LEU A 98 11.94 4.71 -14.38
CA LEU A 98 11.63 5.89 -13.59
C LEU A 98 12.05 5.66 -12.13
N HIS A 99 13.10 6.33 -11.69
CA HIS A 99 13.52 6.28 -10.31
C HIS A 99 12.47 6.95 -9.41
N TYR A 100 11.83 6.12 -8.59
CA TYR A 100 10.91 6.58 -7.55
C TYR A 100 11.71 6.77 -6.26
N PRO A 101 11.55 7.87 -5.51
CA PRO A 101 12.35 8.16 -4.32
C PRO A 101 11.97 7.27 -3.12
N ALA A 102 12.11 5.94 -3.30
CA ALA A 102 11.65 4.93 -2.36
C ALA A 102 12.46 4.95 -1.06
N ILE A 103 13.78 5.15 -1.15
CA ILE A 103 14.67 5.14 0.01
C ILE A 103 14.40 6.36 0.88
N LEU A 104 14.32 7.55 0.26
CA LEU A 104 13.98 8.78 0.97
C LEU A 104 12.66 8.63 1.72
N ILE A 105 11.62 8.11 1.07
CA ILE A 105 10.30 7.92 1.68
C ILE A 105 10.35 6.86 2.79
N ASN A 106 11.04 5.75 2.57
CA ASN A 106 11.15 4.68 3.56
C ASN A 106 11.91 5.13 4.81
N ASN A 107 12.77 6.12 4.70
CA ASN A 107 13.53 6.69 5.82
C ASN A 107 12.79 7.78 6.61
N LEU A 108 11.61 8.23 6.13
CA LEU A 108 10.84 9.28 6.82
C LEU A 108 10.29 8.83 8.17
N GLY A 109 9.97 7.55 8.33
CA GLY A 109 9.43 7.03 9.59
C GLY A 109 9.45 5.51 9.67
N GLN A 110 9.23 5.01 10.89
CA GLN A 110 9.18 3.57 11.18
C GLN A 110 7.82 2.95 10.85
N SER A 111 6.75 3.76 10.84
CA SER A 111 5.41 3.31 10.45
C SER A 111 4.85 4.20 9.34
N VAL A 112 4.37 3.56 8.27
CA VAL A 112 3.82 4.22 7.08
C VAL A 112 2.44 3.68 6.80
N LEU A 113 1.45 4.56 6.79
CA LEU A 113 0.07 4.30 6.41
C LEU A 113 -0.19 4.89 5.03
N GLU A 114 -0.70 4.09 4.10
CA GLU A 114 -1.32 4.57 2.87
C GLU A 114 -2.83 4.62 3.07
N LEU A 115 -3.47 5.66 2.56
CA LEU A 115 -4.88 5.96 2.70
C LEU A 115 -5.45 6.35 1.35
N ASP A 116 -6.64 5.82 1.06
CA ASP A 116 -7.34 6.10 -0.19
C ASP A 116 -8.85 5.90 -0.04
N PHE A 117 -9.64 6.66 -0.80
CA PHE A 117 -11.07 6.40 -0.93
C PHE A 117 -11.32 5.36 -2.03
N ILE A 118 -12.28 4.48 -1.80
CA ILE A 118 -12.77 3.56 -2.81
C ILE A 118 -14.08 4.14 -3.35
N GLY A 119 -14.01 4.61 -4.58
CA GLY A 119 -15.09 5.34 -5.24
C GLY A 119 -16.41 4.59 -5.32
N LYS A 120 -17.39 5.32 -5.69
CA LYS A 120 -18.83 5.03 -5.77
C LYS A 120 -19.17 3.59 -6.08
N LYS A 121 -19.81 2.91 -5.14
CA LYS A 121 -20.43 1.60 -5.30
C LYS A 121 -21.95 1.77 -5.19
N PHE A 122 -22.70 0.96 -5.94
CA PHE A 122 -24.15 1.02 -5.91
C PHE A 122 -24.71 -0.33 -5.48
N ILE A 123 -25.78 -0.29 -4.70
CA ILE A 123 -26.54 -1.47 -4.29
C ILE A 123 -27.94 -1.37 -4.86
N ASP A 124 -28.60 -2.51 -5.00
CA ASP A 124 -29.99 -2.55 -5.45
C ASP A 124 -30.87 -1.75 -4.46
N ASN A 125 -31.87 -1.07 -4.95
CA ASN A 125 -32.84 -0.25 -4.18
C ASN A 125 -32.27 1.03 -3.51
N ARG A 126 -31.07 1.49 -3.93
CA ARG A 126 -30.51 2.75 -3.45
C ARG A 126 -29.93 3.59 -4.59
N THR A 127 -30.29 4.86 -4.64
CA THR A 127 -29.81 5.83 -5.64
C THR A 127 -28.48 6.45 -5.22
N GLU A 128 -28.25 6.66 -3.94
CA GLU A 128 -26.99 7.21 -3.46
C GLU A 128 -25.90 6.14 -3.44
N PRO A 129 -24.68 6.52 -3.84
CA PRO A 129 -23.56 5.62 -3.80
C PRO A 129 -23.11 5.28 -2.38
N VAL A 130 -22.58 4.09 -2.23
CA VAL A 130 -21.84 3.67 -1.03
C VAL A 130 -20.36 3.91 -1.27
N ASN A 131 -19.73 4.65 -0.38
CA ASN A 131 -18.33 4.98 -0.45
C ASN A 131 -17.56 4.27 0.68
N PHE A 132 -16.28 4.03 0.46
CA PHE A 132 -15.42 3.40 1.45
C PHE A 132 -14.10 4.13 1.55
N ILE A 133 -13.45 4.02 2.69
CA ILE A 133 -12.08 4.45 2.91
C ILE A 133 -11.23 3.23 3.26
N GLY A 134 -10.09 3.09 2.58
CA GLY A 134 -9.13 2.03 2.79
C GLY A 134 -7.88 2.52 3.53
N PHE A 135 -7.42 1.73 4.47
CA PHE A 135 -6.22 1.94 5.26
C PHE A 135 -5.24 0.80 5.00
N SER A 136 -4.02 1.13 4.65
CA SER A 136 -2.95 0.18 4.37
C SER A 136 -1.70 0.53 5.15
N LEU A 137 -1.55 -0.01 6.37
CA LEU A 137 -0.30 0.06 7.10
C LEU A 137 0.71 -0.87 6.42
N THR A 138 1.87 -0.34 6.02
CA THR A 138 2.85 -1.08 5.24
C THR A 138 4.02 -1.55 6.09
N LYS A 139 4.31 -0.84 7.16
CA LYS A 139 5.35 -1.16 8.15
C LYS A 139 5.03 -0.52 9.50
N PRO A 140 5.55 -1.05 10.62
CA PRO A 140 6.41 -2.23 10.72
C PRO A 140 5.65 -3.54 10.48
N ARG A 141 4.32 -3.51 10.62
CA ARG A 141 3.40 -4.64 10.42
C ARG A 141 2.44 -4.32 9.28
N LYS A 142 2.09 -5.34 8.51
CA LYS A 142 1.11 -5.17 7.44
C LYS A 142 -0.30 -5.26 8.02
N LEU A 143 -1.09 -4.23 7.79
CA LEU A 143 -2.51 -4.20 8.14
C LEU A 143 -3.30 -3.61 6.97
N LYS A 144 -4.44 -4.22 6.68
CA LYS A 144 -5.43 -3.68 5.74
C LYS A 144 -6.75 -3.58 6.48
N TYR A 145 -7.40 -2.43 6.35
CA TYR A 145 -8.63 -2.14 7.04
C TYR A 145 -9.50 -1.22 6.18
N PHE A 146 -10.80 -1.46 6.16
CA PHE A 146 -11.74 -0.71 5.34
C PHE A 146 -12.92 -0.27 6.19
N GLN A 147 -13.45 0.91 5.90
CA GLN A 147 -14.64 1.43 6.54
C GLN A 147 -15.56 2.06 5.50
N ARG A 148 -16.86 1.95 5.72
CA ARG A 148 -17.84 2.71 4.95
C ARG A 148 -17.82 4.15 5.42
N VAL A 149 -17.99 5.07 4.48
CA VAL A 149 -18.04 6.53 4.71
C VAL A 149 -19.23 7.13 3.98
N GLU A 150 -19.75 8.23 4.50
CA GLU A 150 -20.88 8.90 3.86
C GLU A 150 -20.43 9.66 2.59
N SER A 151 -19.23 10.22 2.60
CA SER A 151 -18.71 11.01 1.49
C SER A 151 -17.18 11.01 1.42
N GLU A 152 -16.63 11.32 0.24
CA GLU A 152 -15.18 11.44 0.03
C GLU A 152 -14.68 12.84 0.41
N THR A 153 -14.79 13.21 1.70
CA THR A 153 -14.42 14.53 2.21
C THR A 153 -13.24 14.48 3.18
N ALA A 154 -12.59 15.63 3.39
CA ALA A 154 -11.55 15.76 4.39
C ALA A 154 -12.08 15.53 5.82
N ALA A 155 -13.33 15.88 6.11
CA ALA A 155 -13.95 15.65 7.39
C ALA A 155 -14.12 14.16 7.69
N GLU A 156 -14.63 13.40 6.72
CA GLU A 156 -14.73 11.94 6.80
C GLU A 156 -13.36 11.28 6.97
N ALA A 157 -12.38 11.67 6.14
CA ALA A 157 -11.01 11.15 6.27
C ALA A 157 -10.43 11.41 7.68
N ILE A 158 -10.67 12.59 8.27
CA ILE A 158 -10.21 12.93 9.62
C ILE A 158 -10.93 12.10 10.68
N ALA A 159 -12.25 11.94 10.59
CA ALA A 159 -13.05 11.18 11.54
C ALA A 159 -12.59 9.70 11.56
N HIS A 160 -12.48 9.09 10.39
CA HIS A 160 -12.07 7.70 10.24
C HIS A 160 -10.59 7.46 10.61
N CYS A 161 -9.69 8.42 10.33
CA CYS A 161 -8.31 8.37 10.81
C CYS A 161 -8.22 8.39 12.34
N LYS A 162 -9.03 9.19 13.03
CA LYS A 162 -9.08 9.20 14.50
C LYS A 162 -9.46 7.82 15.05
N GLY A 163 -10.51 7.20 14.50
CA GLY A 163 -10.94 5.85 14.85
C GLY A 163 -9.83 4.81 14.60
N PHE A 164 -9.20 4.85 13.42
CA PHE A 164 -8.08 3.96 13.09
C PHE A 164 -6.90 4.12 14.05
N PHE A 165 -6.49 5.35 14.37
CA PHE A 165 -5.36 5.63 15.29
C PHE A 165 -5.65 5.20 16.73
N TRP A 166 -6.92 5.23 17.13
CA TRP A 166 -7.34 4.73 18.44
C TRP A 166 -7.35 3.21 18.51
N GLN A 167 -7.86 2.56 17.47
CA GLN A 167 -8.04 1.10 17.42
C GLN A 167 -6.73 0.35 17.20
N PHE A 168 -5.84 0.87 16.35
CA PHE A 168 -4.62 0.18 15.93
C PHE A 168 -3.36 0.93 16.41
N GLU A 169 -2.76 1.70 15.53
CA GLU A 169 -1.60 2.51 15.90
C GLU A 169 -1.60 3.82 15.11
N LYS A 170 -1.10 4.86 15.75
CA LYS A 170 -0.85 6.13 15.10
C LYS A 170 0.44 6.04 14.28
N PRO A 171 0.39 6.18 12.93
CA PRO A 171 1.57 6.12 12.09
C PRO A 171 2.46 7.36 12.25
N GLU A 172 3.73 7.23 11.88
CA GLU A 172 4.63 8.39 11.78
C GLU A 172 4.47 9.12 10.45
N VAL A 173 4.08 8.39 9.40
CA VAL A 173 3.91 8.91 8.04
C VAL A 173 2.57 8.47 7.48
N VAL A 174 1.84 9.39 6.88
CA VAL A 174 0.64 9.10 6.09
C VAL A 174 0.87 9.51 4.66
N LYS A 175 0.71 8.56 3.74
CA LYS A 175 0.90 8.73 2.31
C LYS A 175 -0.46 8.69 1.61
N VAL A 176 -0.79 9.77 0.92
CA VAL A 176 -2.07 9.97 0.25
C VAL A 176 -1.88 10.45 -1.19
N ASP A 177 -2.91 10.35 -1.98
CA ASP A 177 -2.95 10.95 -3.30
C ASP A 177 -3.18 12.48 -3.22
N ASN A 178 -3.37 13.11 -4.39
CA ASN A 178 -3.68 14.53 -4.47
C ASN A 178 -5.18 14.79 -4.63
N GLY A 179 -6.04 13.83 -4.24
CA GLY A 179 -7.48 13.98 -4.26
C GLY A 179 -7.95 15.19 -3.43
N PHE A 180 -9.13 15.69 -3.76
CA PHE A 180 -9.68 16.89 -3.15
C PHE A 180 -9.74 16.80 -1.61
N ALA A 181 -10.10 15.64 -1.10
CA ALA A 181 -10.20 15.39 0.34
C ALA A 181 -8.85 15.51 1.08
N PHE A 182 -7.76 15.10 0.44
CA PHE A 182 -6.44 15.02 1.08
C PHE A 182 -5.55 16.23 0.81
N ALA A 183 -5.48 16.69 -0.45
CA ALA A 183 -4.63 17.83 -0.84
C ALA A 183 -5.38 19.16 -0.82
N GLY A 184 -6.70 19.11 -1.01
CA GLY A 184 -7.55 20.27 -1.14
C GLY A 184 -7.29 21.06 -2.42
N ALA A 185 -8.33 21.67 -2.96
CA ALA A 185 -8.23 22.52 -4.14
C ALA A 185 -8.50 23.99 -3.80
N GLY A 186 -8.02 24.45 -2.66
CA GLY A 186 -8.12 25.89 -2.33
C GLY A 186 -7.64 26.76 -3.49
N PRO A 187 -8.28 27.89 -3.79
CA PRO A 187 -7.92 28.72 -4.95
C PRO A 187 -6.51 29.31 -4.83
N GLN A 188 -5.99 29.42 -3.63
CA GLN A 188 -4.71 30.07 -3.35
C GLN A 188 -3.55 29.09 -3.32
N ALA A 189 -2.40 29.52 -3.86
CA ALA A 189 -1.15 28.77 -3.79
C ALA A 189 -0.63 28.66 -2.35
N ARG A 190 0.12 27.60 -2.07
CA ARG A 190 0.83 27.35 -0.80
C ARG A 190 -0.11 27.25 0.43
N THR A 191 -1.30 26.71 0.24
CA THR A 191 -2.24 26.38 1.31
C THR A 191 -2.21 24.90 1.64
N LEU A 192 -2.48 24.55 2.89
CA LEU A 192 -2.72 23.18 3.33
C LEU A 192 -4.20 23.03 3.68
N ASN A 193 -4.78 21.90 3.34
CA ASN A 193 -6.16 21.59 3.69
C ASN A 193 -6.29 21.09 5.15
N ALA A 194 -7.51 20.94 5.61
CA ALA A 194 -7.82 20.51 6.98
C ALA A 194 -7.19 19.13 7.31
N PHE A 195 -7.16 18.21 6.34
CA PHE A 195 -6.57 16.88 6.54
C PHE A 195 -5.05 16.93 6.77
N ALA A 196 -4.31 17.68 5.94
CA ALA A 196 -2.88 17.85 6.13
C ALA A 196 -2.54 18.53 7.47
N LEU A 197 -3.34 19.54 7.87
CA LEU A 197 -3.21 20.21 9.16
C LEU A 197 -3.50 19.26 10.33
N PHE A 198 -4.53 18.41 10.21
CA PHE A 198 -4.85 17.38 11.20
C PHE A 198 -3.66 16.42 11.39
N LEU A 199 -3.04 15.95 10.32
CA LEU A 199 -1.88 15.08 10.40
C LEU A 199 -0.72 15.78 11.15
N LEU A 200 -0.39 17.00 10.76
CA LEU A 200 0.69 17.77 11.39
C LEU A 200 0.42 18.04 12.89
N LYS A 201 -0.82 18.39 13.28
CA LYS A 201 -1.22 18.53 14.70
C LYS A 201 -1.03 17.23 15.48
N ASN A 202 -1.23 16.08 14.82
CA ASN A 202 -1.00 14.77 15.40
C ASN A 202 0.45 14.31 15.34
N LYS A 203 1.39 15.15 14.91
CA LYS A 203 2.81 14.84 14.71
C LYS A 203 3.03 13.71 13.69
N ILE A 204 2.23 13.69 12.64
CA ILE A 204 2.31 12.74 11.53
C ILE A 204 2.80 13.51 10.30
N ILE A 205 3.73 12.92 9.57
CA ILE A 205 4.30 13.48 8.34
C ILE A 205 3.37 13.15 7.16
N PRO A 206 2.74 14.14 6.51
CA PRO A 206 1.99 13.90 5.28
C PRO A 206 2.94 13.79 4.07
N VAL A 207 2.70 12.78 3.24
CA VAL A 207 3.38 12.56 1.96
C VAL A 207 2.35 12.50 0.84
N PHE A 208 2.39 13.46 -0.07
CA PHE A 208 1.52 13.52 -1.25
C PHE A 208 2.19 12.86 -2.43
N THR A 209 1.54 11.85 -3.02
CA THR A 209 2.06 11.14 -4.20
C THR A 209 2.05 12.00 -5.46
N ALA A 210 2.68 11.52 -6.51
CA ALA A 210 2.65 12.23 -7.79
C ALA A 210 1.25 12.14 -8.41
N PRO A 211 0.70 13.25 -8.92
CA PRO A 211 -0.61 13.26 -9.56
C PRO A 211 -0.72 12.23 -10.69
N ARG A 212 -1.86 11.54 -10.77
CA ARG A 212 -2.17 10.54 -11.82
C ARG A 212 -1.16 9.38 -11.90
N LYS A 213 -0.55 9.00 -10.75
CA LYS A 213 0.44 7.92 -10.67
C LYS A 213 0.07 6.93 -9.55
N PRO A 214 -0.96 6.08 -9.75
CA PRO A 214 -1.49 5.18 -8.72
C PRO A 214 -0.42 4.24 -8.16
N TRP A 215 0.51 3.76 -8.99
CA TRP A 215 1.58 2.88 -8.51
C TRP A 215 2.48 3.48 -7.40
N ASN A 216 2.38 4.79 -7.15
CA ASN A 216 3.05 5.41 -6.00
C ASN A 216 2.43 4.99 -4.67
N GLN A 217 1.23 4.39 -4.69
CA GLN A 217 0.50 3.84 -3.54
C GLN A 217 0.17 2.36 -3.75
N ALA A 218 1.12 1.58 -4.24
CA ALA A 218 0.91 0.20 -4.66
C ALA A 218 0.31 -0.70 -3.56
N SER A 219 0.52 -0.38 -2.28
CA SER A 219 0.03 -1.17 -1.17
C SER A 219 -1.48 -0.99 -0.97
N ILE A 220 -1.98 0.24 -1.00
CA ILE A 220 -3.42 0.50 -0.89
C ILE A 220 -4.15 0.14 -2.20
N GLU A 221 -3.56 0.38 -3.36
CA GLU A 221 -4.10 -0.02 -4.65
C GLU A 221 -4.31 -1.54 -4.75
N GLY A 222 -3.30 -2.31 -4.30
CA GLY A 222 -3.41 -3.76 -4.18
C GLY A 222 -4.52 -4.20 -3.22
N ALA A 223 -4.67 -3.51 -2.08
CA ALA A 223 -5.73 -3.77 -1.11
C ALA A 223 -7.11 -3.44 -1.67
N ASN A 224 -7.27 -2.30 -2.38
CA ASN A 224 -8.52 -1.90 -3.05
C ASN A 224 -8.93 -2.93 -4.13
N SER A 225 -7.96 -3.48 -4.86
CA SER A 225 -8.22 -4.57 -5.81
C SER A 225 -8.71 -5.85 -5.13
N ILE A 226 -8.15 -6.21 -3.98
CA ILE A 226 -8.60 -7.36 -3.18
C ILE A 226 -9.98 -7.10 -2.59
N PHE A 227 -10.22 -5.91 -2.03
CA PHE A 227 -11.52 -5.48 -1.54
C PHE A 227 -12.59 -5.63 -2.62
N SER A 228 -12.34 -5.09 -3.82
CA SER A 228 -13.30 -5.18 -4.92
C SER A 228 -13.63 -6.63 -5.28
N ARG A 229 -12.62 -7.50 -5.42
CA ARG A 229 -12.82 -8.89 -5.85
C ARG A 229 -13.37 -9.81 -4.77
N LYS A 230 -12.87 -9.68 -3.54
CA LYS A 230 -13.17 -10.65 -2.46
C LYS A 230 -14.25 -10.18 -1.50
N PHE A 231 -14.51 -8.88 -1.44
CA PHE A 231 -15.60 -8.32 -0.66
C PHE A 231 -16.74 -7.87 -1.59
N TRP A 232 -16.55 -6.81 -2.36
CA TRP A 232 -17.64 -6.17 -3.10
C TRP A 232 -18.31 -7.07 -4.15
N HIS A 233 -17.56 -7.83 -4.91
CA HIS A 233 -18.08 -8.73 -5.95
C HIS A 233 -18.32 -10.16 -5.46
N ARG A 234 -18.27 -10.42 -4.16
CA ARG A 234 -18.52 -11.74 -3.61
C ARG A 234 -20.01 -12.07 -3.54
N GLU A 235 -20.83 -11.10 -3.16
CA GLU A 235 -22.25 -11.24 -2.98
C GLU A 235 -22.99 -9.95 -3.37
N ARG A 236 -24.31 -10.01 -3.53
CA ARG A 236 -25.15 -8.82 -3.71
C ARG A 236 -25.56 -8.29 -2.36
N TYR A 237 -25.33 -7.00 -2.12
CA TYR A 237 -25.72 -6.32 -0.90
C TYR A 237 -27.07 -5.66 -1.08
N THR A 238 -27.95 -5.83 -0.11
CA THR A 238 -29.33 -5.28 -0.12
C THR A 238 -29.53 -4.15 0.88
N SER A 239 -28.65 -4.00 1.87
CA SER A 239 -28.72 -2.93 2.86
C SER A 239 -27.34 -2.48 3.34
N LEU A 240 -27.27 -1.31 3.97
CA LEU A 240 -26.04 -0.79 4.57
C LEU A 240 -25.60 -1.61 5.80
N GLU A 241 -26.55 -2.08 6.59
CA GLU A 241 -26.32 -2.92 7.76
C GLU A 241 -25.65 -4.24 7.36
N MET A 242 -26.12 -4.85 6.27
CA MET A 242 -25.50 -6.04 5.70
C MET A 242 -24.05 -5.76 5.28
N ILE A 243 -23.81 -4.62 4.62
CA ILE A 243 -22.46 -4.20 4.22
C ILE A 243 -21.56 -4.05 5.46
N ASP A 244 -22.01 -3.31 6.47
CA ASP A 244 -21.23 -3.03 7.68
C ASP A 244 -20.89 -4.33 8.44
N GLN A 245 -21.83 -5.25 8.55
CA GLN A 245 -21.61 -6.58 9.15
C GLN A 245 -20.57 -7.39 8.36
N ARG A 246 -20.77 -7.50 7.04
CA ARG A 246 -19.85 -8.24 6.15
C ARG A 246 -18.46 -7.61 6.12
N LEU A 247 -18.39 -6.27 6.16
CA LEU A 247 -17.14 -5.52 6.18
C LEU A 247 -16.34 -5.80 7.47
N SER A 248 -17.02 -5.95 8.60
CA SER A 248 -16.41 -6.36 9.86
C SER A 248 -15.72 -7.73 9.73
N TRP A 249 -16.43 -8.73 9.15
CA TRP A 249 -15.88 -10.07 8.92
C TRP A 249 -14.72 -10.05 7.91
N PHE A 250 -14.86 -9.26 6.84
CA PHE A 250 -13.79 -9.09 5.85
C PHE A 250 -12.52 -8.52 6.47
N ASN A 251 -12.65 -7.46 7.26
CA ASN A 251 -11.53 -6.83 7.96
C ASN A 251 -10.84 -7.82 8.91
N LYS A 252 -11.61 -8.57 9.69
CA LYS A 252 -11.06 -9.59 10.59
C LYS A 252 -10.33 -10.68 9.81
N SER A 253 -10.97 -11.24 8.79
CA SER A 253 -10.37 -12.26 7.92
C SER A 253 -9.10 -11.78 7.23
N TYR A 254 -9.05 -10.48 6.84
CA TYR A 254 -7.85 -9.90 6.22
C TYR A 254 -6.71 -9.71 7.23
N GLN A 255 -7.01 -9.31 8.46
CA GLN A 255 -6.03 -9.21 9.54
C GLN A 255 -5.42 -10.58 9.84
N ASP A 256 -6.26 -11.61 9.99
CA ASP A 256 -5.83 -12.98 10.23
C ASP A 256 -4.95 -13.50 9.07
N TYR A 257 -5.37 -13.27 7.82
CA TYR A 257 -4.59 -13.62 6.63
C TYR A 257 -3.21 -12.95 6.59
N LEU A 258 -3.09 -11.71 7.07
CA LEU A 258 -1.83 -10.99 7.12
C LEU A 258 -0.99 -11.33 8.37
N GLY A 259 -1.53 -12.10 9.30
CA GLY A 259 -0.90 -12.39 10.59
C GLY A 259 -0.72 -11.12 11.44
N TYR A 260 -1.68 -10.17 11.34
CA TYR A 260 -1.58 -8.94 12.10
C TYR A 260 -1.77 -9.20 13.59
N THR A 261 -0.80 -8.75 14.38
CA THR A 261 -0.87 -8.72 15.85
C THR A 261 -0.77 -7.28 16.32
N ALA A 262 -1.68 -6.87 17.20
CA ALA A 262 -1.61 -5.53 17.76
C ALA A 262 -0.25 -5.31 18.46
N PRO A 263 0.35 -4.12 18.31
CA PRO A 263 1.60 -3.82 19.01
C PRO A 263 1.36 -3.80 20.52
N SER A 264 2.31 -4.36 21.29
CA SER A 264 2.34 -4.09 22.73
C SER A 264 2.49 -2.58 22.91
N ARG A 265 1.73 -1.98 23.84
CA ARG A 265 1.75 -0.52 24.13
C ARG A 265 3.06 -0.11 24.82
N ASN A 266 4.19 -0.28 24.18
CA ASN A 266 5.43 0.30 24.69
C ASN A 266 5.52 1.77 24.29
N PRO A 267 5.74 2.70 25.21
CA PRO A 267 5.89 4.11 24.89
C PRO A 267 7.12 4.28 24.01
N ARG A 268 6.91 4.60 22.72
CA ARG A 268 8.00 4.94 21.80
C ARG A 268 8.73 6.18 22.32
N ARG A 269 10.06 6.18 22.32
CA ARG A 269 10.87 7.37 22.59
C ARG A 269 10.36 8.51 21.70
N LYS A 270 9.96 9.61 22.32
CA LYS A 270 9.49 10.81 21.61
C LYS A 270 10.64 11.40 20.80
N LYS A 271 10.71 11.12 19.51
CA LYS A 271 11.57 11.89 18.60
C LYS A 271 11.06 13.33 18.52
N ALA A 272 11.97 14.30 18.44
CA ALA A 272 11.62 15.68 18.14
C ALA A 272 10.89 15.72 16.78
N PHE A 273 9.69 16.28 16.76
CA PHE A 273 8.88 16.40 15.54
C PHE A 273 9.16 17.72 14.83
N ALA A 274 9.56 17.63 13.57
CA ALA A 274 9.61 18.78 12.68
C ALA A 274 8.35 18.80 11.81
N PRO A 275 7.60 19.92 11.74
CA PRO A 275 6.41 20.02 10.89
C PRO A 275 6.84 20.11 9.41
N GLU A 276 6.92 18.95 8.79
CA GLU A 276 7.35 18.80 7.41
C GLU A 276 6.25 18.15 6.58
N VAL A 277 6.14 18.59 5.33
CA VAL A 277 5.23 18.03 4.32
C VAL A 277 6.06 17.60 3.13
N TYR A 278 5.77 16.44 2.60
CA TYR A 278 6.50 15.88 1.48
C TYR A 278 5.61 15.71 0.26
N PHE A 279 6.17 15.97 -0.91
CA PHE A 279 5.50 15.85 -2.20
C PHE A 279 6.37 15.05 -3.16
N ILE A 280 5.85 13.96 -3.68
CA ILE A 280 6.47 13.25 -4.79
C ILE A 280 5.98 13.90 -6.06
N ARG A 281 6.87 14.33 -6.93
CA ARG A 281 6.51 15.01 -8.18
C ARG A 281 7.33 14.48 -9.34
N LYS A 282 6.68 14.33 -10.51
CA LYS A 282 7.37 14.14 -11.76
C LYS A 282 7.78 15.51 -12.30
N VAL A 283 8.98 15.60 -12.86
CA VAL A 283 9.46 16.82 -13.50
C VAL A 283 8.89 16.89 -14.92
N TYR A 284 8.22 17.98 -15.24
CA TYR A 284 7.62 18.24 -16.56
C TYR A 284 8.36 19.35 -17.28
N GLN A 285 8.18 19.45 -18.61
CA GLN A 285 8.62 20.57 -19.39
C GLN A 285 7.45 21.54 -19.61
N ASP A 286 7.69 22.80 -19.45
CA ASP A 286 6.75 23.86 -19.81
C ASP A 286 6.76 24.04 -21.33
N ASP A 287 5.60 24.01 -21.95
CA ASP A 287 5.47 24.01 -23.42
C ASP A 287 5.93 25.34 -24.04
N HIS A 288 5.76 26.45 -23.33
CA HIS A 288 6.12 27.79 -23.82
C HIS A 288 7.57 28.12 -23.52
N THR A 289 7.98 28.00 -22.27
CA THR A 289 9.33 28.39 -21.83
C THR A 289 10.39 27.33 -22.05
N LYS A 290 9.98 26.08 -22.39
CA LYS A 290 10.86 24.90 -22.51
C LYS A 290 11.71 24.62 -21.25
N LYS A 291 11.32 25.20 -20.11
CA LYS A 291 11.98 24.98 -18.83
C LYS A 291 11.43 23.73 -18.14
N ALA A 292 12.31 22.97 -17.49
CA ALA A 292 11.88 21.87 -16.63
C ALA A 292 11.36 22.41 -15.30
N PHE A 293 10.23 21.88 -14.82
CA PHE A 293 9.61 22.35 -13.58
C PHE A 293 8.84 21.24 -12.84
N VAL A 294 8.57 21.50 -11.56
CA VAL A 294 7.58 20.77 -10.76
C VAL A 294 6.59 21.75 -10.17
N GLU A 295 5.34 21.29 -9.98
CA GLU A 295 4.33 22.06 -9.31
C GLU A 295 4.14 21.58 -7.87
N ILE A 296 4.25 22.48 -6.90
CA ILE A 296 4.02 22.20 -5.48
C ILE A 296 3.03 23.22 -4.94
N LEU A 297 1.89 22.77 -4.51
CA LEU A 297 0.79 23.61 -3.98
C LEU A 297 0.53 24.82 -4.89
N LYS A 298 0.26 24.56 -6.16
CA LYS A 298 0.00 25.59 -7.20
C LYS A 298 1.14 26.60 -7.41
N LYS A 299 2.35 26.23 -7.04
CA LYS A 299 3.55 27.05 -7.33
C LYS A 299 4.51 26.25 -8.20
N SER A 300 4.77 26.77 -9.40
CA SER A 300 5.77 26.21 -10.30
C SER A 300 7.19 26.51 -9.79
N ILE A 301 8.06 25.52 -9.86
CA ILE A 301 9.45 25.58 -9.43
C ILE A 301 10.31 25.01 -10.53
N THR A 302 11.11 25.86 -11.15
CA THR A 302 12.05 25.48 -12.21
C THR A 302 13.18 24.62 -11.66
N LEU A 303 13.51 23.56 -12.38
CA LEU A 303 14.61 22.63 -12.09
C LEU A 303 15.56 22.54 -13.30
N PRO A 304 16.77 21.98 -13.11
CA PRO A 304 17.64 21.68 -14.24
C PRO A 304 17.02 20.69 -15.22
N LYS A 305 17.23 20.88 -16.52
CA LYS A 305 16.67 20.01 -17.58
C LYS A 305 17.08 18.55 -17.47
N ALA A 306 18.24 18.27 -16.85
CA ALA A 306 18.72 16.90 -16.61
C ALA A 306 17.73 16.01 -15.83
N TYR A 307 16.79 16.59 -15.08
CA TYR A 307 15.79 15.86 -14.30
C TYR A 307 14.45 15.70 -15.02
N LEU A 308 14.34 16.12 -16.28
CA LEU A 308 13.10 16.03 -17.04
C LEU A 308 12.60 14.57 -17.11
N GLY A 309 11.33 14.37 -16.82
CA GLY A 309 10.70 13.05 -16.79
C GLY A 309 10.93 12.24 -15.51
N MET A 310 11.90 12.63 -14.68
CA MET A 310 12.26 11.94 -13.44
C MET A 310 11.32 12.29 -12.28
N PHE A 311 11.32 11.44 -11.24
CA PHE A 311 10.63 11.73 -10.00
C PHE A 311 11.58 12.38 -8.99
N VAL A 312 11.07 13.38 -8.29
CA VAL A 312 11.76 14.09 -7.21
C VAL A 312 10.89 14.09 -5.96
N LEU A 313 11.54 14.19 -4.79
CA LEU A 313 10.87 14.36 -3.51
C LEU A 313 11.10 15.80 -3.02
N ALA A 314 10.03 16.56 -2.88
CA ALA A 314 10.06 17.88 -2.30
C ALA A 314 9.72 17.82 -0.81
N GLN A 315 10.61 18.28 0.04
CA GLN A 315 10.45 18.43 1.49
C GLN A 315 10.18 19.89 1.81
N TRP A 316 9.04 20.17 2.38
CA TRP A 316 8.72 21.50 2.88
C TRP A 316 8.75 21.54 4.41
N ASN A 317 9.75 22.19 4.97
CA ASN A 317 9.81 22.47 6.39
C ASN A 317 9.06 23.80 6.66
N ILE A 318 7.87 23.68 7.26
CA ILE A 318 6.95 24.79 7.46
C ILE A 318 7.54 25.79 8.46
N LYS A 319 8.13 25.32 9.56
CA LYS A 319 8.70 26.16 10.62
C LYS A 319 9.85 27.02 10.09
N ARG A 320 10.69 26.44 9.24
CA ARG A 320 11.86 27.13 8.64
C ARG A 320 11.52 27.89 7.35
N ASN A 321 10.28 27.77 6.84
CA ASN A 321 9.87 28.32 5.54
C ASN A 321 10.82 27.90 4.39
N ARG A 322 11.27 26.65 4.41
CA ARG A 322 12.29 26.14 3.48
C ARG A 322 11.75 24.94 2.72
N LEU A 323 11.89 24.98 1.42
CA LEU A 323 11.60 23.87 0.51
C LEU A 323 12.90 23.35 -0.07
N ARG A 324 13.12 22.04 0.04
CA ARG A 324 14.20 21.30 -0.58
C ARG A 324 13.63 20.29 -1.54
N ILE A 325 14.24 20.17 -2.71
CA ILE A 325 13.87 19.17 -3.71
C ILE A 325 15.03 18.20 -3.85
N PHE A 326 14.74 16.92 -3.63
CA PHE A 326 15.71 15.85 -3.68
C PHE A 326 15.48 14.98 -4.91
N TYR A 327 16.55 14.52 -5.51
CA TYR A 327 16.58 13.43 -6.47
C TYR A 327 17.32 12.25 -5.86
N GLU A 328 16.79 11.05 -6.06
CA GLU A 328 17.37 9.82 -5.56
C GLU A 328 17.88 8.99 -6.74
N ASN A 329 19.16 8.65 -6.72
CA ASN A 329 19.79 7.76 -7.69
C ASN A 329 20.83 6.87 -7.00
N ASP A 330 20.88 5.60 -7.36
CA ASP A 330 21.86 4.61 -6.87
C ASP A 330 22.05 4.64 -5.34
N MET A 331 20.94 4.60 -4.61
CA MET A 331 20.90 4.64 -3.14
C MET A 331 21.38 5.97 -2.51
N LYS A 332 21.61 6.99 -3.30
CA LYS A 332 22.02 8.33 -2.82
C LYS A 332 20.95 9.36 -3.11
N ALA A 333 20.82 10.32 -2.20
CA ALA A 333 19.91 11.44 -2.34
C ALA A 333 20.71 12.75 -2.55
N PHE A 334 20.33 13.51 -3.57
CA PHE A 334 20.97 14.77 -3.92
C PHE A 334 19.97 15.91 -3.79
N ILE A 335 20.38 17.03 -3.21
CA ILE A 335 19.58 18.26 -3.21
C ILE A 335 19.72 18.91 -4.59
N VAL A 336 18.63 18.91 -5.36
CA VAL A 336 18.56 19.53 -6.69
C VAL A 336 18.27 21.02 -6.59
N LYS A 337 17.43 21.41 -5.63
CA LYS A 337 16.98 22.79 -5.43
C LYS A 337 16.65 23.03 -3.97
N GLU A 338 17.02 24.22 -3.50
CA GLU A 338 16.58 24.74 -2.22
C GLU A 338 16.08 26.17 -2.40
N ARG A 339 15.00 26.53 -1.72
CA ARG A 339 14.46 27.88 -1.75
C ARG A 339 13.59 28.22 -0.55
N LYS A 340 13.35 29.52 -0.33
CA LYS A 340 12.36 30.01 0.61
C LYS A 340 10.95 29.72 0.10
N PHE A 341 10.11 29.11 0.94
CA PHE A 341 8.74 28.73 0.60
C PHE A 341 7.85 28.94 1.83
N LYS A 342 7.15 30.06 1.86
CA LYS A 342 6.30 30.46 2.99
C LYS A 342 4.88 29.92 2.82
N LEU A 343 4.27 29.49 3.92
CA LEU A 343 2.84 29.21 3.98
C LEU A 343 2.06 30.49 3.65
N ASN A 344 0.92 30.36 2.98
CA ASN A 344 0.04 31.48 2.75
C ASN A 344 -0.49 32.01 4.08
N GLU A 345 -0.58 33.34 4.26
CA GLU A 345 -0.95 33.97 5.53
C GLU A 345 -2.33 33.58 6.04
N LYS A 346 -3.30 33.37 5.13
CA LYS A 346 -4.64 32.88 5.47
C LYS A 346 -4.66 31.49 6.13
N THR A 347 -3.57 30.72 6.03
CA THR A 347 -3.45 29.37 6.60
C THR A 347 -2.62 29.37 7.90
N LYS A 348 -1.82 30.41 8.16
CA LYS A 348 -0.98 30.52 9.37
C LYS A 348 -1.78 30.44 10.68
N THR A 349 -2.95 31.04 10.71
CA THR A 349 -3.86 31.06 11.88
C THR A 349 -4.41 29.68 12.28
N LYS A 350 -4.30 28.67 11.41
CA LYS A 350 -4.80 27.30 11.66
C LYS A 350 -3.71 26.29 12.06
N VAL A 351 -2.45 26.68 11.99
CA VAL A 351 -1.29 25.79 12.27
C VAL A 351 -0.58 26.14 13.58
N ALA A 352 -0.84 27.32 14.12
CA ALA A 352 -0.29 27.80 15.39
C ALA A 352 -0.91 27.10 16.61
#